data_a569ca61fbd530cbcb1b3af33f501cbc
#
_entry.id   a569ca61fbd530cbcb1b3af33f501cbc
#
_cell.length_a   1.000
_cell.length_b   1.000
_cell.length_c   1.000
_cell.angle_alpha   90.00
_cell.angle_beta   90.00
_cell.angle_gamma   90.00
#
_symmetry.space_group_name_H-M   'P 1'
#
loop_
_entity.id
_entity.type
_entity.pdbx_description
1 polymer ?
#
loop_
_entity_poly.entity_id
_entity_poly.type
_entity_poly.pdbx_seq_one_letter_code
_entity_poly.pdbx_strand_id
1 'polypeptide(L)'
;MKHLFIRILLVAGTLSACTPGNRPVFDDMPGMVSYTYRDSFSKDVAATLDTLQAMGIKDMEFSNLFGTTAAEIRQLLDERDMFCSSFGVGYTDLVNKTQEVAANAKTLGAKYVRVAWIPHEAPFDLSDAEKAVADFNRAGKILKEEHDLTFCYHNHGYEFYPHGEGTLFDYMMEQTDPAYVSFEIDILWTFFPGQDPAALIRKYPDRFKLMHLKDLKKGVEGNMSGGTPKENDVVLGTGQLDLPAILKAAKASGIEHYYIEDESPVYYQQVPKSIAYLQGLSE
;
A
#
# COMPACT_ATOMS: atom_id res chain seq x y z
N MET A 1 -30.81 -66.72 -32.95
CA MET A 1 -30.29 -66.34 -31.63
C MET A 1 -29.09 -65.47 -31.86
N LYS A 2 -29.23 -64.10 -31.62
CA LYS A 2 -28.16 -63.11 -31.80
C LYS A 2 -27.68 -62.68 -30.40
N HIS A 3 -26.48 -62.99 -30.03
CA HIS A 3 -25.88 -62.58 -28.77
C HIS A 3 -25.34 -61.13 -28.87
N LEU A 4 -25.94 -60.27 -28.10
CA LEU A 4 -25.51 -58.85 -27.96
C LEU A 4 -24.46 -58.75 -26.83
N PHE A 5 -23.19 -58.45 -27.18
CA PHE A 5 -22.12 -58.19 -26.21
C PHE A 5 -22.15 -56.70 -25.85
N ILE A 6 -22.55 -56.41 -24.64
CA ILE A 6 -22.40 -55.05 -24.05
C ILE A 6 -20.98 -54.92 -23.54
N ARG A 7 -20.19 -54.05 -24.15
CA ARG A 7 -18.89 -53.61 -23.61
C ARG A 7 -19.11 -52.48 -22.63
N ILE A 8 -18.87 -52.74 -21.35
CA ILE A 8 -18.82 -51.71 -20.30
C ILE A 8 -17.46 -51.04 -20.40
N LEU A 9 -17.42 -49.74 -20.77
CA LEU A 9 -16.25 -48.89 -20.72
C LEU A 9 -16.10 -48.37 -19.30
N LEU A 10 -15.13 -48.87 -18.54
CA LEU A 10 -14.71 -48.26 -17.27
C LEU A 10 -13.91 -47.00 -17.58
N VAL A 11 -14.48 -45.84 -17.35
CA VAL A 11 -13.76 -44.58 -17.31
C VAL A 11 -13.14 -44.46 -15.93
N ALA A 12 -11.85 -44.73 -15.83
CA ALA A 12 -11.07 -44.44 -14.64
C ALA A 12 -10.86 -42.91 -14.54
N GLY A 13 -11.71 -42.25 -13.77
CA GLY A 13 -11.48 -40.85 -13.39
C GLY A 13 -10.27 -40.75 -12.46
N THR A 14 -9.17 -40.21 -12.95
CA THR A 14 -8.05 -39.80 -12.09
C THR A 14 -8.49 -38.59 -11.30
N LEU A 15 -8.84 -38.79 -10.04
CA LEU A 15 -8.92 -37.74 -9.03
C LEU A 15 -7.49 -37.18 -8.84
N SER A 16 -7.22 -36.06 -9.48
CA SER A 16 -6.02 -35.27 -9.17
C SER A 16 -6.20 -34.75 -7.75
N ALA A 17 -5.51 -35.36 -6.80
CA ALA A 17 -5.43 -34.85 -5.44
C ALA A 17 -4.67 -33.53 -5.52
N CYS A 18 -5.36 -32.39 -5.36
CA CYS A 18 -4.73 -31.12 -5.08
C CYS A 18 -3.94 -31.27 -3.77
N THR A 19 -2.63 -31.30 -3.85
CA THR A 19 -1.76 -31.17 -2.68
C THR A 19 -2.00 -29.80 -2.05
N PRO A 20 -2.33 -29.72 -0.75
CA PRO A 20 -2.36 -28.43 -0.06
C PRO A 20 -0.90 -27.95 0.04
N GLY A 21 -0.58 -26.76 -0.48
CA GLY A 21 0.68 -26.13 -0.16
C GLY A 21 1.49 -25.56 -1.31
N ASN A 22 0.85 -24.88 -2.27
CA ASN A 22 1.61 -24.08 -3.26
C ASN A 22 0.74 -23.02 -3.94
N ARG A 23 -0.18 -22.39 -3.19
CA ARG A 23 -0.88 -21.23 -3.73
C ARG A 23 -0.01 -20.00 -3.53
N PRO A 24 0.26 -19.19 -4.55
CA PRO A 24 0.97 -17.92 -4.38
C PRO A 24 0.24 -17.03 -3.37
N VAL A 25 0.99 -16.27 -2.57
CA VAL A 25 0.41 -15.28 -1.63
C VAL A 25 -0.33 -14.19 -2.40
N PHE A 26 0.15 -13.84 -3.58
CA PHE A 26 -0.46 -12.84 -4.45
C PHE A 26 -0.93 -13.50 -5.75
N ASP A 27 -2.20 -13.30 -6.12
CA ASP A 27 -2.74 -13.72 -7.43
C ASP A 27 -2.16 -12.82 -8.54
N ASP A 28 -2.06 -11.50 -8.27
CA ASP A 28 -1.42 -10.50 -9.12
C ASP A 28 -0.21 -9.89 -8.41
N MET A 29 0.77 -9.40 -9.17
CA MET A 29 1.93 -8.70 -8.62
C MET A 29 1.49 -7.47 -7.82
N PRO A 30 2.01 -7.25 -6.59
CA PRO A 30 1.84 -5.98 -5.90
C PRO A 30 2.25 -4.78 -6.75
N GLY A 31 1.55 -3.68 -6.55
CA GLY A 31 1.82 -2.42 -7.23
C GLY A 31 3.12 -1.77 -6.77
N MET A 32 3.35 -0.57 -7.28
CA MET A 32 4.52 0.24 -6.95
C MET A 32 4.08 1.64 -6.56
N VAL A 33 4.64 2.16 -5.45
CA VAL A 33 4.53 3.59 -5.16
C VAL A 33 5.57 4.37 -5.99
N SER A 34 5.11 5.40 -6.67
CA SER A 34 5.97 6.23 -7.53
C SER A 34 7.10 6.93 -6.75
N TYR A 35 6.96 7.05 -5.43
CA TYR A 35 7.97 7.66 -4.57
C TYR A 35 9.31 6.90 -4.58
N THR A 36 9.29 5.59 -4.74
CA THR A 36 10.49 4.76 -4.96
C THR A 36 11.32 5.27 -6.15
N TYR A 37 10.66 5.58 -7.25
CA TYR A 37 11.29 6.04 -8.50
C TYR A 37 11.17 7.56 -8.71
N ARG A 38 10.96 8.34 -7.64
CA ARG A 38 10.70 9.80 -7.71
C ARG A 38 11.71 10.59 -8.53
N ASP A 39 13.00 10.23 -8.44
CA ASP A 39 14.06 10.89 -9.21
C ASP A 39 14.01 10.55 -10.72
N SER A 40 13.53 9.36 -11.04
CA SER A 40 13.30 8.92 -12.43
C SER A 40 12.04 9.56 -13.00
N PHE A 41 10.94 9.51 -12.25
CA PHE A 41 9.67 10.14 -12.63
C PHE A 41 9.82 11.65 -12.86
N SER A 42 10.61 12.34 -12.04
CA SER A 42 10.88 13.77 -12.19
C SER A 42 11.65 14.11 -13.47
N LYS A 43 12.31 13.14 -14.10
CA LYS A 43 13.06 13.31 -15.37
C LYS A 43 12.21 12.92 -16.57
N ASP A 44 11.56 11.76 -16.50
CA ASP A 44 10.79 11.20 -17.60
C ASP A 44 9.75 10.21 -17.07
N VAL A 45 8.49 10.62 -17.05
CA VAL A 45 7.37 9.79 -16.57
C VAL A 45 7.17 8.57 -17.48
N ALA A 46 7.22 8.76 -18.80
CA ALA A 46 6.98 7.69 -19.77
C ALA A 46 8.04 6.58 -19.67
N ALA A 47 9.32 6.96 -19.71
CA ALA A 47 10.43 6.00 -19.62
C ALA A 47 10.46 5.27 -18.26
N THR A 48 10.03 5.94 -17.19
CA THR A 48 9.94 5.30 -15.87
C THR A 48 8.81 4.27 -15.84
N LEU A 49 7.65 4.59 -16.42
CA LEU A 49 6.54 3.64 -16.56
C LEU A 49 6.93 2.44 -17.45
N ASP A 50 7.67 2.65 -18.54
CA ASP A 50 8.21 1.56 -19.38
C ASP A 50 9.08 0.60 -18.53
N THR A 51 9.91 1.16 -17.67
CA THR A 51 10.78 0.38 -16.77
C THR A 51 9.95 -0.46 -15.78
N LEU A 52 8.91 0.12 -15.18
CA LEU A 52 8.03 -0.56 -14.23
C LEU A 52 7.17 -1.62 -14.93
N GLN A 53 6.62 -1.31 -16.10
CA GLN A 53 5.86 -2.26 -16.93
C GLN A 53 6.72 -3.48 -17.29
N ALA A 54 8.00 -3.27 -17.67
CA ALA A 54 8.92 -4.36 -17.99
C ALA A 54 9.21 -5.28 -16.79
N MET A 55 9.04 -4.80 -15.55
CA MET A 55 9.11 -5.59 -14.32
C MET A 55 7.79 -6.28 -13.94
N GLY A 56 6.73 -6.08 -14.74
CA GLY A 56 5.40 -6.67 -14.51
C GLY A 56 4.51 -5.87 -13.58
N ILE A 57 4.89 -4.65 -13.21
CA ILE A 57 4.06 -3.76 -12.39
C ILE A 57 2.92 -3.21 -13.26
N LYS A 58 1.69 -3.32 -12.76
CA LYS A 58 0.49 -2.77 -13.41
C LYS A 58 -0.21 -1.73 -12.56
N ASP A 59 -0.22 -1.92 -11.24
CA ASP A 59 -0.88 -1.02 -10.29
C ASP A 59 0.11 0.02 -9.76
N MET A 60 -0.28 1.29 -9.86
CA MET A 60 0.52 2.41 -9.40
C MET A 60 -0.17 3.19 -8.29
N GLU A 61 0.58 3.51 -7.24
CA GLU A 61 0.27 4.61 -6.36
C GLU A 61 1.13 5.82 -6.75
N PHE A 62 0.51 6.89 -7.23
CA PHE A 62 1.23 8.12 -7.54
C PHE A 62 1.34 9.01 -6.31
N SER A 63 2.54 9.39 -5.92
CA SER A 63 2.81 10.30 -4.79
C SER A 63 2.66 11.79 -5.14
N ASN A 64 2.69 12.13 -6.44
CA ASN A 64 2.39 13.44 -7.01
C ASN A 64 2.32 13.32 -8.54
N LEU A 65 2.15 14.44 -9.26
CA LEU A 65 2.04 14.47 -10.73
C LEU A 65 3.38 14.70 -11.46
N PHE A 66 4.50 14.81 -10.76
CA PHE A 66 5.85 14.96 -11.32
C PHE A 66 5.99 16.06 -12.40
N GLY A 67 5.30 17.19 -12.23
CA GLY A 67 5.32 18.31 -13.17
C GLY A 67 4.52 18.11 -14.46
N THR A 68 3.75 17.01 -14.57
CA THR A 68 2.79 16.75 -15.63
C THR A 68 1.35 16.94 -15.16
N THR A 69 0.37 16.53 -15.95
CA THR A 69 -1.04 16.56 -15.59
C THR A 69 -1.57 15.15 -15.32
N ALA A 70 -2.65 15.06 -14.55
CA ALA A 70 -3.35 13.79 -14.32
C ALA A 70 -3.81 13.13 -15.62
N ALA A 71 -4.22 13.92 -16.63
CA ALA A 71 -4.65 13.43 -17.93
C ALA A 71 -3.48 12.82 -18.73
N GLU A 72 -2.30 13.46 -18.73
CA GLU A 72 -1.11 12.92 -19.38
C GLU A 72 -0.65 11.62 -18.73
N ILE A 73 -0.62 11.55 -17.38
CA ILE A 73 -0.29 10.30 -16.68
C ILE A 73 -1.31 9.21 -17.01
N ARG A 74 -2.60 9.53 -17.00
CA ARG A 74 -3.65 8.58 -17.36
C ARG A 74 -3.45 8.00 -18.77
N GLN A 75 -3.18 8.85 -19.75
CA GLN A 75 -2.90 8.40 -21.11
C GLN A 75 -1.69 7.46 -21.17
N LEU A 76 -0.59 7.83 -20.48
CA LEU A 76 0.62 7.01 -20.43
C LEU A 76 0.38 5.64 -19.77
N LEU A 77 -0.48 5.57 -18.76
CA LEU A 77 -0.89 4.32 -18.12
C LEU A 77 -1.72 3.45 -19.07
N ASP A 78 -2.72 4.05 -19.74
CA ASP A 78 -3.59 3.34 -20.69
C ASP A 78 -2.79 2.73 -21.86
N GLU A 79 -1.78 3.45 -22.38
CA GLU A 79 -0.88 2.96 -23.42
C GLU A 79 -0.06 1.73 -22.98
N ARG A 80 0.06 1.48 -21.67
CA ARG A 80 0.88 0.42 -21.07
C ARG A 80 0.08 -0.69 -20.40
N ASP A 81 -1.24 -0.67 -20.51
CA ASP A 81 -2.12 -1.58 -19.74
C ASP A 81 -1.82 -1.55 -18.23
N MET A 82 -1.53 -0.34 -17.73
CA MET A 82 -1.32 -0.02 -16.32
C MET A 82 -2.46 0.84 -15.80
N PHE A 83 -2.61 0.91 -14.47
CA PHE A 83 -3.64 1.74 -13.84
C PHE A 83 -3.12 2.39 -12.56
N CYS A 84 -3.80 3.45 -12.13
CA CYS A 84 -3.56 4.10 -10.85
C CYS A 84 -4.70 3.75 -9.91
N SER A 85 -4.41 3.06 -8.80
CA SER A 85 -5.41 2.75 -7.77
C SER A 85 -5.43 3.81 -6.65
N SER A 86 -4.30 4.47 -6.38
CA SER A 86 -4.14 5.46 -5.31
C SER A 86 -3.38 6.70 -5.77
N PHE A 87 -3.86 7.88 -5.35
CA PHE A 87 -3.24 9.17 -5.62
C PHE A 87 -2.85 9.86 -4.31
N GLY A 88 -1.55 9.95 -4.05
CA GLY A 88 -0.97 10.62 -2.90
C GLY A 88 -0.87 12.13 -3.11
N VAL A 89 -1.25 12.88 -2.08
CA VAL A 89 -1.21 14.35 -2.06
C VAL A 89 -0.63 14.85 -0.75
N GLY A 90 -0.18 16.09 -0.74
CA GLY A 90 0.21 16.76 0.50
C GLY A 90 -0.99 17.07 1.39
N TYR A 91 -0.79 17.06 2.72
CA TYR A 91 -1.82 17.41 3.71
C TYR A 91 -2.49 18.77 3.40
N THR A 92 -1.70 19.78 3.09
CA THR A 92 -2.20 21.13 2.77
C THR A 92 -3.09 21.13 1.54
N ASP A 93 -2.77 20.35 0.52
CA ASP A 93 -3.59 20.25 -0.69
C ASP A 93 -4.89 19.50 -0.40
N LEU A 94 -4.83 18.40 0.37
CA LEU A 94 -6.03 17.69 0.82
C LEU A 94 -7.01 18.65 1.51
N VAL A 95 -6.51 19.46 2.45
CA VAL A 95 -7.34 20.33 3.29
C VAL A 95 -7.88 21.55 2.54
N ASN A 96 -7.07 22.19 1.70
CA ASN A 96 -7.38 23.47 1.09
C ASN A 96 -7.86 23.36 -0.36
N LYS A 97 -7.61 22.21 -1.03
CA LYS A 97 -7.90 22.00 -2.45
C LYS A 97 -8.59 20.65 -2.70
N THR A 98 -9.44 20.19 -1.77
CA THR A 98 -10.07 18.86 -1.82
C THR A 98 -10.74 18.59 -3.17
N GLN A 99 -11.39 19.60 -3.78
CA GLN A 99 -12.07 19.46 -5.07
C GLN A 99 -11.09 19.25 -6.24
N GLU A 100 -9.97 19.97 -6.24
CA GLU A 100 -8.89 19.78 -7.23
C GLU A 100 -8.23 18.42 -7.09
N VAL A 101 -7.96 18.00 -5.84
CA VAL A 101 -7.43 16.66 -5.51
C VAL A 101 -8.38 15.58 -6.03
N ALA A 102 -9.68 15.72 -5.79
CA ALA A 102 -10.69 14.79 -6.27
C ALA A 102 -10.75 14.72 -7.80
N ALA A 103 -10.68 15.87 -8.48
CA ALA A 103 -10.68 15.94 -9.93
C ALA A 103 -9.45 15.22 -10.53
N ASN A 104 -8.27 15.42 -9.96
CA ASN A 104 -7.04 14.75 -10.39
C ASN A 104 -7.11 13.24 -10.14
N ALA A 105 -7.56 12.80 -8.96
CA ALA A 105 -7.72 11.39 -8.64
C ALA A 105 -8.68 10.68 -9.62
N LYS A 106 -9.82 11.29 -9.91
CA LYS A 106 -10.78 10.75 -10.89
C LYS A 106 -10.21 10.70 -12.31
N THR A 107 -9.46 11.72 -12.73
CA THR A 107 -8.81 11.74 -14.03
C THR A 107 -7.77 10.62 -14.14
N LEU A 108 -6.99 10.38 -13.10
CA LEU A 108 -6.06 9.24 -13.00
C LEU A 108 -6.77 7.88 -12.99
N GLY A 109 -8.06 7.84 -12.63
CA GLY A 109 -8.81 6.61 -12.40
C GLY A 109 -8.59 6.01 -11.02
N ALA A 110 -7.98 6.76 -10.10
CA ALA A 110 -7.74 6.32 -8.74
C ALA A 110 -9.05 6.20 -7.95
N LYS A 111 -9.12 5.18 -7.10
CA LYS A 111 -10.19 4.97 -6.11
C LYS A 111 -9.83 5.61 -4.76
N TYR A 112 -8.53 5.67 -4.48
CA TYR A 112 -8.00 6.12 -3.21
C TYR A 112 -7.27 7.46 -3.35
N VAL A 113 -7.46 8.33 -2.35
CA VAL A 113 -6.65 9.55 -2.15
C VAL A 113 -5.89 9.37 -0.85
N ARG A 114 -4.57 9.54 -0.88
CA ARG A 114 -3.71 9.25 0.26
C ARG A 114 -2.91 10.47 0.70
N VAL A 115 -2.76 10.64 2.04
CA VAL A 115 -1.81 11.57 2.67
C VAL A 115 -0.84 10.77 3.54
N ALA A 116 0.47 11.01 3.40
CA ALA A 116 1.52 10.29 4.13
C ALA A 116 2.16 11.08 5.27
N TRP A 117 1.94 12.36 5.36
CA TRP A 117 2.60 13.21 6.35
C TRP A 117 1.64 14.25 6.93
N ILE A 118 1.53 14.30 8.25
CA ILE A 118 0.86 15.36 8.98
C ILE A 118 1.91 16.40 9.35
N PRO A 119 1.79 17.68 8.92
CA PRO A 119 2.68 18.74 9.35
C PRO A 119 2.61 18.93 10.87
N HIS A 120 3.73 18.79 11.54
CA HIS A 120 3.86 18.96 13.00
C HIS A 120 5.27 19.39 13.37
N GLU A 121 5.44 19.91 14.59
CA GLU A 121 6.74 20.05 15.25
C GLU A 121 6.97 18.84 16.15
N ALA A 122 8.18 18.32 16.19
CA ALA A 122 8.48 17.15 17.02
C ALA A 122 8.52 17.53 18.52
N PRO A 123 7.99 16.70 19.40
CA PRO A 123 7.29 15.43 19.12
C PRO A 123 5.85 15.65 18.63
N PHE A 124 5.34 14.74 17.80
CA PHE A 124 3.92 14.69 17.45
C PHE A 124 3.08 14.53 18.72
N ASP A 125 2.04 15.34 18.88
CA ASP A 125 1.25 15.38 20.10
C ASP A 125 -0.27 15.23 19.86
N LEU A 126 -1.04 15.27 20.96
CA LEU A 126 -2.50 15.12 20.90
C LEU A 126 -3.16 16.24 20.06
N SER A 127 -2.65 17.48 20.13
CA SER A 127 -3.21 18.61 19.38
C SER A 127 -3.04 18.42 17.88
N ASP A 128 -1.89 17.86 17.46
CA ASP A 128 -1.63 17.50 16.05
C ASP A 128 -2.60 16.40 15.59
N ALA A 129 -2.79 15.37 16.44
CA ALA A 129 -3.71 14.27 16.15
C ALA A 129 -5.18 14.75 16.07
N GLU A 130 -5.63 15.57 17.00
CA GLU A 130 -6.99 16.15 17.01
C GLU A 130 -7.25 16.98 15.75
N LYS A 131 -6.29 17.82 15.37
CA LYS A 131 -6.38 18.62 14.14
C LYS A 131 -6.45 17.73 12.90
N ALA A 132 -5.60 16.72 12.81
CA ALA A 132 -5.57 15.79 11.69
C ALA A 132 -6.89 15.00 11.59
N VAL A 133 -7.44 14.50 12.69
CA VAL A 133 -8.74 13.82 12.75
C VAL A 133 -9.85 14.70 12.21
N ALA A 134 -9.93 15.97 12.65
CA ALA A 134 -10.95 16.90 12.19
C ALA A 134 -10.83 17.17 10.67
N ASP A 135 -9.62 17.37 10.18
CA ASP A 135 -9.35 17.64 8.77
C ASP A 135 -9.63 16.41 7.89
N PHE A 136 -9.24 15.22 8.34
CA PHE A 136 -9.45 13.97 7.62
C PHE A 136 -10.93 13.58 7.53
N ASN A 137 -11.67 13.72 8.63
CA ASN A 137 -13.14 13.51 8.63
C ASN A 137 -13.84 14.46 7.65
N ARG A 138 -13.46 15.74 7.64
CA ARG A 138 -14.03 16.74 6.72
C ARG A 138 -13.69 16.44 5.27
N ALA A 139 -12.41 16.26 4.95
CA ALA A 139 -11.97 16.03 3.57
C ALA A 139 -12.42 14.65 3.07
N GLY A 140 -12.33 13.61 3.89
CA GLY A 140 -12.80 12.27 3.56
C GLY A 140 -14.30 12.22 3.27
N LYS A 141 -15.11 12.99 4.02
CA LYS A 141 -16.55 13.13 3.74
C LYS A 141 -16.80 13.73 2.36
N ILE A 142 -16.13 14.83 2.01
CA ILE A 142 -16.25 15.45 0.68
C ILE A 142 -15.84 14.47 -0.42
N LEU A 143 -14.67 13.83 -0.27
CA LEU A 143 -14.17 12.85 -1.23
C LEU A 143 -15.16 11.70 -1.43
N LYS A 144 -15.77 11.20 -0.36
CA LYS A 144 -16.71 10.08 -0.43
C LYS A 144 -18.07 10.48 -0.99
N GLU A 145 -18.71 11.52 -0.44
CA GLU A 145 -20.09 11.86 -0.77
C GLU A 145 -20.24 12.56 -2.14
N GLU A 146 -19.25 13.39 -2.53
CA GLU A 146 -19.33 14.15 -3.77
C GLU A 146 -18.60 13.48 -4.95
N HIS A 147 -17.60 12.64 -4.67
CA HIS A 147 -16.71 12.12 -5.71
C HIS A 147 -16.61 10.59 -5.76
N ASP A 148 -17.18 9.87 -4.78
CA ASP A 148 -17.04 8.41 -4.60
C ASP A 148 -15.57 7.94 -4.54
N LEU A 149 -14.76 8.74 -3.84
CA LEU A 149 -13.36 8.44 -3.54
C LEU A 149 -13.19 8.06 -2.07
N THR A 150 -12.24 7.20 -1.77
CA THR A 150 -11.90 6.81 -0.40
C THR A 150 -10.62 7.52 0.03
N PHE A 151 -10.68 8.23 1.15
CA PHE A 151 -9.49 8.82 1.76
C PHE A 151 -8.75 7.80 2.61
N CYS A 152 -7.42 7.73 2.48
CA CYS A 152 -6.53 6.93 3.30
C CYS A 152 -5.43 7.79 3.94
N TYR A 153 -5.19 7.59 5.24
CA TYR A 153 -4.01 8.14 5.90
C TYR A 153 -2.93 7.06 6.00
N HIS A 154 -1.72 7.38 5.58
CA HIS A 154 -0.53 6.52 5.65
C HIS A 154 0.28 6.89 6.90
N ASN A 155 0.56 5.92 7.77
CA ASN A 155 1.33 6.14 8.99
C ASN A 155 2.84 6.29 8.70
N HIS A 156 3.51 7.09 9.53
CA HIS A 156 4.95 7.36 9.39
C HIS A 156 5.77 7.07 10.66
N GLY A 157 5.13 6.56 11.72
CA GLY A 157 5.78 6.13 12.96
C GLY A 157 5.72 7.14 14.10
N TYR A 158 5.67 8.43 13.82
CA TYR A 158 5.54 9.46 14.85
C TYR A 158 4.17 9.46 15.55
N GLU A 159 3.17 8.84 14.98
CA GLU A 159 1.82 8.73 15.57
C GLU A 159 1.75 7.71 16.71
N PHE A 160 2.79 6.89 16.89
CA PHE A 160 2.80 5.86 17.94
C PHE A 160 3.29 6.34 19.29
N TYR A 161 3.39 7.67 19.53
CA TYR A 161 3.59 8.17 20.89
C TYR A 161 2.48 7.70 21.82
N PRO A 162 2.82 7.31 23.08
CA PRO A 162 1.84 6.82 24.04
C PRO A 162 0.71 7.82 24.30
N HIS A 163 -0.53 7.33 24.32
CA HIS A 163 -1.72 8.10 24.68
C HIS A 163 -2.75 7.19 25.36
N GLY A 164 -3.16 7.52 26.57
CA GLY A 164 -4.07 6.69 27.36
C GLY A 164 -3.52 5.26 27.55
N GLU A 165 -4.33 4.27 27.21
CA GLU A 165 -3.93 2.85 27.22
C GLU A 165 -3.32 2.37 25.90
N GLY A 166 -3.20 3.26 24.90
CA GLY A 166 -2.68 2.98 23.55
C GLY A 166 -1.70 4.04 23.07
N THR A 167 -1.89 4.45 21.84
CA THR A 167 -1.07 5.43 21.13
C THR A 167 -1.92 6.54 20.52
N LEU A 168 -1.29 7.63 20.04
CA LEU A 168 -1.99 8.65 19.25
C LEU A 168 -2.51 8.08 17.93
N PHE A 169 -1.87 7.05 17.36
CA PHE A 169 -2.41 6.33 16.22
C PHE A 169 -3.74 5.63 16.54
N ASP A 170 -3.82 4.97 17.71
CA ASP A 170 -5.07 4.37 18.18
C ASP A 170 -6.16 5.45 18.37
N TYR A 171 -5.80 6.59 18.95
CA TYR A 171 -6.71 7.74 19.05
C TYR A 171 -7.23 8.18 17.68
N MET A 172 -6.37 8.31 16.67
CA MET A 172 -6.78 8.68 15.31
C MET A 172 -7.70 7.61 14.69
N MET A 173 -7.40 6.33 14.91
CA MET A 173 -8.25 5.21 14.47
C MET A 173 -9.67 5.28 15.06
N GLU A 174 -9.79 5.65 16.33
CA GLU A 174 -11.05 5.70 17.07
C GLU A 174 -11.86 6.97 16.78
N GLN A 175 -11.18 8.10 16.57
CA GLN A 175 -11.83 9.40 16.38
C GLN A 175 -12.14 9.75 14.92
N THR A 176 -11.59 8.99 13.97
CA THR A 176 -11.96 9.16 12.56
C THR A 176 -13.17 8.31 12.19
N ASP A 177 -14.09 8.89 11.42
CA ASP A 177 -15.30 8.20 10.96
C ASP A 177 -14.94 7.13 9.91
N PRO A 178 -15.19 5.84 10.17
CA PRO A 178 -14.86 4.76 9.26
C PRO A 178 -15.62 4.81 7.92
N ALA A 179 -16.70 5.58 7.83
CA ALA A 179 -17.41 5.81 6.56
C ALA A 179 -16.61 6.70 5.60
N TYR A 180 -15.73 7.55 6.12
CA TYR A 180 -15.03 8.58 5.36
C TYR A 180 -13.52 8.45 5.37
N VAL A 181 -12.95 7.81 6.39
CA VAL A 181 -11.51 7.72 6.60
C VAL A 181 -11.09 6.26 6.71
N SER A 182 -10.24 5.84 5.82
CA SER A 182 -9.51 4.57 5.85
C SER A 182 -8.01 4.85 6.07
N PHE A 183 -7.23 3.79 6.15
CA PHE A 183 -5.79 3.89 6.39
C PHE A 183 -5.01 3.07 5.36
N GLU A 184 -3.80 3.52 5.12
CA GLU A 184 -2.73 2.76 4.50
C GLU A 184 -1.71 2.40 5.56
N ILE A 185 -1.43 1.11 5.73
CA ILE A 185 -0.38 0.71 6.66
C ILE A 185 0.97 0.67 5.95
N ASP A 186 1.94 1.45 6.42
CA ASP A 186 3.35 1.21 6.11
C ASP A 186 3.93 0.30 7.19
N ILE A 187 4.34 -0.89 6.80
CA ILE A 187 4.79 -1.92 7.75
C ILE A 187 6.14 -1.60 8.37
N LEU A 188 7.04 -0.89 7.66
CA LEU A 188 8.31 -0.43 8.22
C LEU A 188 8.06 0.65 9.25
N TRP A 189 7.26 1.65 8.90
CA TRP A 189 6.94 2.77 9.81
C TRP A 189 6.01 2.37 10.97
N THR A 190 5.37 1.22 10.90
CA THR A 190 4.70 0.58 12.05
C THR A 190 5.72 -0.14 12.93
N PHE A 191 6.64 -0.90 12.33
CA PHE A 191 7.64 -1.67 13.05
C PHE A 191 8.71 -0.78 13.70
N PHE A 192 9.13 0.29 13.04
CA PHE A 192 10.23 1.16 13.46
C PHE A 192 10.03 1.80 14.86
N PRO A 193 8.83 2.28 15.24
CA PRO A 193 8.55 2.76 16.60
C PRO A 193 8.29 1.63 17.61
N GLY A 194 8.44 0.36 17.23
CA GLY A 194 8.30 -0.80 18.11
C GLY A 194 6.92 -1.45 18.14
N GLN A 195 6.05 -1.16 17.15
CA GLN A 195 4.74 -1.82 17.02
C GLN A 195 4.88 -3.11 16.19
N ASP A 196 3.95 -4.05 16.39
CA ASP A 196 3.82 -5.24 15.55
C ASP A 196 2.80 -4.97 14.42
N PRO A 197 3.23 -4.88 13.13
CA PRO A 197 2.30 -4.62 12.03
C PRO A 197 1.20 -5.67 11.90
N ALA A 198 1.51 -6.95 12.12
CA ALA A 198 0.51 -8.01 12.03
C ALA A 198 -0.53 -7.91 13.17
N ALA A 199 -0.11 -7.52 14.37
CA ALA A 199 -1.03 -7.28 15.48
C ALA A 199 -1.90 -6.06 15.24
N LEU A 200 -1.33 -4.97 14.69
CA LEU A 200 -2.06 -3.74 14.36
C LEU A 200 -3.13 -4.00 13.29
N ILE A 201 -2.81 -4.76 12.24
CA ILE A 201 -3.79 -5.17 11.22
C ILE A 201 -4.93 -5.98 11.84
N ARG A 202 -4.61 -6.95 12.71
CA ARG A 202 -5.64 -7.75 13.41
C ARG A 202 -6.49 -6.93 14.36
N LYS A 203 -5.93 -5.87 14.96
CA LYS A 203 -6.67 -4.95 15.85
C LYS A 203 -7.70 -4.13 15.06
N TYR A 204 -7.40 -3.75 13.83
CA TYR A 204 -8.23 -2.89 12.99
C TYR A 204 -8.46 -3.48 11.59
N PRO A 205 -9.07 -4.68 11.46
CA PRO A 205 -9.06 -5.46 10.22
C PRO A 205 -9.76 -4.78 9.04
N ASP A 206 -10.73 -3.90 9.31
CA ASP A 206 -11.54 -3.25 8.27
C ASP A 206 -11.11 -1.81 7.96
N ARG A 207 -10.15 -1.27 8.72
CA ARG A 207 -9.73 0.14 8.60
C ARG A 207 -8.63 0.34 7.58
N PHE A 208 -7.77 -0.66 7.37
CA PHE A 208 -6.72 -0.60 6.37
C PHE A 208 -7.25 -1.05 5.01
N LYS A 209 -6.98 -0.24 3.96
CA LYS A 209 -7.33 -0.51 2.56
C LYS A 209 -6.10 -0.69 1.67
N LEU A 210 -5.01 -0.06 2.05
CA LEU A 210 -3.76 -0.02 1.32
C LEU A 210 -2.60 -0.44 2.24
N MET A 211 -1.52 -0.95 1.64
CA MET A 211 -0.32 -1.36 2.38
C MET A 211 0.94 -1.03 1.59
N HIS A 212 1.90 -0.37 2.25
CA HIS A 212 3.27 -0.29 1.76
C HIS A 212 4.09 -1.48 2.28
N LEU A 213 4.73 -2.16 1.33
CA LEU A 213 5.65 -3.27 1.55
C LEU A 213 7.07 -2.71 1.57
N LYS A 214 7.64 -2.58 2.78
CA LYS A 214 9.01 -2.13 3.05
C LYS A 214 9.66 -3.09 4.02
N ASP A 215 11.00 -3.17 4.03
CA ASP A 215 11.72 -3.97 5.01
C ASP A 215 12.91 -3.19 5.57
N LEU A 216 13.17 -3.37 6.85
CA LEU A 216 14.16 -2.63 7.61
C LEU A 216 15.41 -3.49 7.83
N LYS A 217 16.58 -2.94 7.52
CA LYS A 217 17.88 -3.57 7.73
C LYS A 217 18.03 -4.12 9.15
N LYS A 218 18.56 -5.33 9.27
CA LYS A 218 18.80 -6.01 10.55
C LYS A 218 19.71 -5.21 11.46
N GLY A 219 19.33 -5.10 12.74
CA GLY A 219 20.10 -4.43 13.77
C GLY A 219 19.91 -2.91 13.81
N VAL A 220 19.04 -2.35 12.98
CA VAL A 220 18.65 -0.95 13.11
C VAL A 220 17.66 -0.82 14.26
N GLU A 221 17.99 0.03 15.23
CA GLU A 221 17.10 0.39 16.33
C GLU A 221 16.13 1.47 15.87
N GLY A 222 14.83 1.29 16.20
CA GLY A 222 13.78 2.19 15.80
C GLY A 222 13.53 3.31 16.82
N ASN A 223 12.72 4.28 16.41
CA ASN A 223 12.25 5.39 17.23
C ASN A 223 10.98 6.01 16.61
N MET A 224 10.45 7.07 17.23
CA MET A 224 9.21 7.73 16.81
C MET A 224 9.47 9.02 16.00
N SER A 225 10.60 9.11 15.30
CA SER A 225 10.92 10.32 14.51
C SER A 225 10.21 10.40 13.16
N GLY A 226 9.68 9.26 12.67
CA GLY A 226 9.17 9.17 11.31
C GLY A 226 10.25 9.22 10.22
N GLY A 227 11.51 8.96 10.59
CA GLY A 227 12.64 9.01 9.66
C GLY A 227 13.77 8.06 10.02
N THR A 228 14.42 7.50 9.00
CA THR A 228 15.64 6.69 9.12
C THR A 228 16.53 6.94 7.89
N PRO A 229 17.86 6.74 7.98
CA PRO A 229 18.70 6.75 6.80
C PRO A 229 18.18 5.81 5.72
N LYS A 230 18.13 6.29 4.48
CA LYS A 230 17.56 5.53 3.33
C LYS A 230 18.27 4.21 3.05
N GLU A 231 19.53 4.09 3.45
CA GLU A 231 20.33 2.88 3.37
C GLU A 231 19.84 1.76 4.31
N ASN A 232 18.86 2.07 5.16
CA ASN A 232 18.21 1.10 6.03
C ASN A 232 17.04 0.38 5.35
N ASP A 233 16.54 0.88 4.23
CA ASP A 233 15.61 0.15 3.38
C ASP A 233 16.38 -0.98 2.65
N VAL A 234 15.86 -2.18 2.71
CA VAL A 234 16.51 -3.37 2.14
C VAL A 234 15.51 -4.21 1.34
N VAL A 235 16.06 -5.12 0.55
CA VAL A 235 15.25 -6.10 -0.20
C VAL A 235 14.26 -6.81 0.72
N LEU A 236 12.99 -6.87 0.34
CA LEU A 236 11.93 -7.55 1.09
C LEU A 236 12.35 -8.99 1.46
N GLY A 237 12.12 -9.37 2.71
CA GLY A 237 12.49 -10.67 3.26
C GLY A 237 13.95 -10.81 3.69
N THR A 238 14.78 -9.77 3.52
CA THR A 238 16.18 -9.79 4.01
C THR A 238 16.38 -8.98 5.28
N GLY A 239 15.42 -8.17 5.65
CA GLY A 239 15.43 -7.31 6.82
C GLY A 239 14.96 -8.00 8.10
N GLN A 240 14.35 -7.22 8.99
CA GLN A 240 13.91 -7.71 10.30
C GLN A 240 12.40 -7.85 10.45
N LEU A 241 11.61 -7.48 9.43
CA LEU A 241 10.16 -7.67 9.46
C LEU A 241 9.77 -9.13 9.15
N ASP A 242 8.81 -9.68 9.89
CA ASP A 242 8.22 -10.99 9.60
C ASP A 242 7.14 -10.84 8.51
N LEU A 243 7.60 -10.68 7.25
CA LEU A 243 6.70 -10.47 6.11
C LEU A 243 5.67 -11.60 5.94
N PRO A 244 6.00 -12.90 6.11
CA PRO A 244 4.99 -13.96 6.04
C PRO A 244 3.85 -13.77 7.07
N ALA A 245 4.17 -13.46 8.33
CA ALA A 245 3.15 -13.22 9.36
C ALA A 245 2.32 -11.97 9.09
N ILE A 246 2.95 -10.89 8.61
CA ILE A 246 2.29 -9.63 8.24
C ILE A 246 1.34 -9.86 7.06
N LEU A 247 1.80 -10.50 6.00
CA LEU A 247 0.98 -10.79 4.81
C LEU A 247 -0.19 -11.72 5.13
N LYS A 248 0.02 -12.71 6.01
CA LYS A 248 -1.08 -13.57 6.48
C LYS A 248 -2.15 -12.75 7.21
N ALA A 249 -1.78 -11.79 8.05
CA ALA A 249 -2.75 -10.90 8.71
C ALA A 249 -3.44 -9.98 7.69
N ALA A 250 -2.70 -9.45 6.73
CA ALA A 250 -3.22 -8.57 5.68
C ALA A 250 -4.25 -9.27 4.78
N LYS A 251 -3.98 -10.51 4.36
CA LYS A 251 -4.92 -11.31 3.55
C LYS A 251 -6.22 -11.65 4.28
N ALA A 252 -6.20 -11.68 5.61
CA ALA A 252 -7.39 -11.90 6.46
C ALA A 252 -8.12 -10.59 6.82
N SER A 253 -7.70 -9.46 6.27
CA SER A 253 -8.23 -8.12 6.53
C SER A 253 -8.90 -7.51 5.30
N GLY A 254 -9.25 -6.22 5.39
CA GLY A 254 -9.86 -5.45 4.29
C GLY A 254 -8.85 -4.76 3.36
N ILE A 255 -7.56 -5.13 3.37
CA ILE A 255 -6.54 -4.53 2.50
C ILE A 255 -6.76 -5.00 1.05
N GLU A 256 -6.90 -4.02 0.14
CA GLU A 256 -7.22 -4.26 -1.27
C GLU A 256 -5.99 -4.12 -2.18
N HIS A 257 -5.07 -3.19 -1.85
CA HIS A 257 -3.87 -2.92 -2.65
C HIS A 257 -2.60 -2.95 -1.81
N TYR A 258 -1.54 -3.45 -2.43
CA TYR A 258 -0.20 -3.58 -1.83
C TYR A 258 0.80 -2.92 -2.76
N TYR A 259 1.65 -2.03 -2.24
CA TYR A 259 2.65 -1.32 -3.03
C TYR A 259 4.05 -1.56 -2.48
N ILE A 260 4.97 -1.92 -3.36
CA ILE A 260 6.39 -1.98 -3.01
C ILE A 260 6.90 -0.56 -2.85
N GLU A 261 7.58 -0.28 -1.74
CA GLU A 261 8.33 0.94 -1.53
C GLU A 261 9.76 0.63 -1.11
N ASP A 262 10.72 1.35 -1.70
CA ASP A 262 12.13 1.27 -1.38
C ASP A 262 12.75 2.66 -1.59
N GLU A 263 13.25 3.24 -0.51
CA GLU A 263 13.89 4.56 -0.56
C GLU A 263 15.42 4.50 -0.65
N SER A 264 15.99 3.28 -0.65
CA SER A 264 17.43 3.07 -0.76
C SER A 264 18.01 3.77 -1.99
N PRO A 265 19.24 4.33 -1.90
CA PRO A 265 19.93 4.86 -3.08
C PRO A 265 20.16 3.83 -4.19
N VAL A 266 20.00 2.53 -3.86
CA VAL A 266 20.15 1.41 -4.79
C VAL A 266 18.83 0.69 -5.07
N TYR A 267 17.69 1.35 -4.90
CA TYR A 267 16.36 0.82 -5.13
C TYR A 267 16.23 0.08 -6.49
N TYR A 268 16.87 0.58 -7.53
CA TYR A 268 16.87 -0.04 -8.86
C TYR A 268 17.48 -1.46 -8.90
N GLN A 269 18.33 -1.79 -7.92
CA GLN A 269 18.89 -3.15 -7.73
C GLN A 269 18.06 -3.97 -6.75
N GLN A 270 17.40 -3.33 -5.79
CA GLN A 270 16.65 -3.98 -4.73
C GLN A 270 15.24 -4.37 -5.18
N VAL A 271 14.54 -3.48 -5.88
CA VAL A 271 13.16 -3.70 -6.34
C VAL A 271 12.99 -5.00 -7.14
N PRO A 272 13.83 -5.31 -8.17
CA PRO A 272 13.70 -6.59 -8.87
C PRO A 272 13.87 -7.82 -7.96
N LYS A 273 14.70 -7.73 -6.91
CA LYS A 273 14.89 -8.81 -5.94
C LYS A 273 13.69 -8.92 -4.99
N SER A 274 13.12 -7.79 -4.58
CA SER A 274 11.89 -7.75 -3.79
C SER A 274 10.71 -8.35 -4.53
N ILE A 275 10.57 -8.06 -5.83
CA ILE A 275 9.59 -8.69 -6.73
C ILE A 275 9.80 -10.21 -6.77
N ALA A 276 11.03 -10.67 -7.00
CA ALA A 276 11.34 -12.10 -7.03
C ALA A 276 11.04 -12.79 -5.69
N TYR A 277 11.31 -12.13 -4.56
CA TYR A 277 10.95 -12.63 -3.24
C TYR A 277 9.43 -12.81 -3.10
N LEU A 278 8.64 -11.78 -3.45
CA LEU A 278 7.18 -11.82 -3.35
C LEU A 278 6.56 -12.90 -4.26
N GLN A 279 7.11 -13.08 -5.47
CA GLN A 279 6.70 -14.16 -6.39
C GLN A 279 6.99 -15.56 -5.85
N GLY A 280 8.01 -15.70 -5.02
CA GLY A 280 8.40 -16.96 -4.39
C GLY A 280 7.61 -17.31 -3.13
N LEU A 281 6.79 -16.38 -2.60
CA LEU A 281 5.99 -16.62 -1.40
C LEU A 281 4.77 -17.51 -1.73
N SER A 282 4.55 -18.50 -0.89
CA SER A 282 3.39 -19.40 -0.93
C SER A 282 2.71 -19.46 0.45
N GLU A 283 1.37 -19.68 0.45
CA GLU A 283 0.55 -19.87 1.66
C GLU A 283 0.90 -21.18 2.37
#